data_1954b8db387ed258bbf27cd35e22ff38
#
_entry.id   1954b8db387ed258bbf27cd35e22ff38
#
_cell.length_a   1.000
_cell.length_b   1.000
_cell.length_c   1.000
_cell.angle_alpha   90.00
_cell.angle_beta   90.00
_cell.angle_gamma   90.00
#
_symmetry.space_group_name_H-M   'P 1'
#
loop_
_entity.id
_entity.type
_entity.pdbx_description
1 polymer ?
#
loop_
_entity_poly.entity_id
_entity_poly.type
_entity_poly.pdbx_seq_one_letter_code
_entity_poly.pdbx_strand_id
1 'polypeptide(L)'
;MKEDEIRPRQLFNRYLQLSQKDIENFFSDQTHFVEVPCPACNSKKITEAFTKNQFKYKLCSECESLFLSPRPSQEMYADFYRHSDSVSFWSTDFYKQTAEARRLKIYRPRAERAVRWIRQSNISSEKNTRF
;
A
#
# COMPACT_ATOMS: atom_id res chain seq x y z
N MET A 1 8.24 6.86 -19.54
CA MET A 1 7.92 7.50 -18.25
C MET A 1 9.10 7.29 -17.33
N LYS A 2 9.74 8.35 -16.87
CA LYS A 2 10.82 8.28 -15.88
C LYS A 2 10.20 8.34 -14.48
N GLU A 3 10.77 7.63 -13.52
CA GLU A 3 10.24 7.58 -12.15
C GLU A 3 10.19 8.96 -11.49
N ASP A 4 11.21 9.79 -11.70
CA ASP A 4 11.31 11.15 -11.14
C ASP A 4 10.14 12.07 -11.54
N GLU A 5 9.46 11.77 -12.65
CA GLU A 5 8.31 12.58 -13.12
C GLU A 5 7.05 12.38 -12.25
N ILE A 6 6.92 11.21 -11.64
CA ILE A 6 5.77 10.85 -10.78
C ILE A 6 6.18 10.67 -9.31
N ARG A 7 7.49 10.60 -9.06
CA ARG A 7 8.13 10.53 -7.74
C ARG A 7 9.36 11.43 -7.70
N PRO A 8 9.21 12.75 -7.61
CA PRO A 8 10.34 13.64 -7.46
C PRO A 8 11.21 13.21 -6.27
N ARG A 9 12.50 13.03 -6.51
CA ARG A 9 13.42 12.46 -5.53
C ARG A 9 13.40 13.18 -4.18
N GLN A 10 13.32 14.50 -4.17
CA GLN A 10 13.27 15.29 -2.93
C GLN A 10 12.01 15.01 -2.11
N LEU A 11 10.83 14.96 -2.75
CA LEU A 11 9.56 14.63 -2.09
C LEU A 11 9.56 13.21 -1.55
N PHE A 12 10.09 12.27 -2.33
CA PHE A 12 10.16 10.89 -1.91
C PHE A 12 11.13 10.68 -0.73
N ASN A 13 12.29 11.33 -0.76
CA ASN A 13 13.21 11.30 0.38
C ASN A 13 12.60 11.91 1.64
N ARG A 14 11.84 13.00 1.50
CA ARG A 14 11.11 13.58 2.63
C ARG A 14 10.08 12.61 3.20
N TYR A 15 9.31 11.96 2.34
CA TYR A 15 8.37 10.91 2.75
C TYR A 15 9.07 9.78 3.52
N LEU A 16 10.22 9.29 3.03
CA LEU A 16 10.97 8.23 3.72
C LEU A 16 11.47 8.66 5.12
N GLN A 17 11.92 9.90 5.26
CA GLN A 17 12.32 10.45 6.56
C GLN A 17 11.13 10.52 7.53
N LEU A 18 9.97 10.98 7.07
CA LEU A 18 8.76 11.01 7.88
C LEU A 18 8.29 9.61 8.24
N SER A 19 8.31 8.67 7.27
CA SER A 19 7.96 7.27 7.53
C SER A 19 8.87 6.62 8.58
N GLN A 20 10.15 6.93 8.58
CA GLN A 20 11.06 6.41 9.60
C GLN A 20 10.71 6.94 10.99
N LYS A 21 10.43 8.23 11.11
CA LYS A 21 9.98 8.83 12.37
C LYS A 21 8.65 8.25 12.85
N ASP A 22 7.72 8.03 11.94
CA ASP A 22 6.43 7.43 12.28
C ASP A 22 6.60 5.99 12.79
N ILE A 23 7.50 5.20 12.20
CA ILE A 23 7.83 3.85 12.71
C ILE A 23 8.34 3.93 14.15
N GLU A 24 9.22 4.87 14.46
CA GLU A 24 9.75 5.07 15.80
C GLU A 24 8.67 5.55 16.77
N ASN A 25 7.79 6.44 16.36
CA ASN A 25 6.75 7.01 17.21
C ASN A 25 5.60 6.05 17.51
N PHE A 26 5.13 5.31 16.50
CA PHE A 26 3.91 4.50 16.61
C PHE A 26 4.16 3.01 16.83
N PHE A 27 5.36 2.50 16.47
CA PHE A 27 5.61 1.06 16.42
C PHE A 27 6.88 0.61 17.14
N SER A 28 7.55 1.49 17.90
CA SER A 28 8.73 1.12 18.69
C SER A 28 8.39 0.18 19.83
N ASP A 29 7.24 0.40 20.48
CA ASP A 29 6.74 -0.53 21.49
C ASP A 29 5.93 -1.65 20.81
N GLN A 30 6.53 -2.83 20.75
CA GLN A 30 5.93 -4.01 20.14
C GLN A 30 5.20 -4.92 21.15
N THR A 31 5.04 -4.50 22.40
CA THR A 31 4.38 -5.31 23.45
C THR A 31 2.90 -5.58 23.12
N HIS A 32 2.26 -4.70 22.36
CA HIS A 32 0.89 -4.81 21.90
C HIS A 32 0.73 -5.37 20.49
N PHE A 33 1.81 -5.91 19.91
CA PHE A 33 1.73 -6.58 18.62
C PHE A 33 1.04 -7.94 18.77
N VAL A 34 0.32 -8.34 17.75
CA VAL A 34 -0.52 -9.54 17.74
C VAL A 34 0.07 -10.57 16.78
N GLU A 35 0.32 -11.78 17.28
CA GLU A 35 0.66 -12.93 16.43
C GLU A 35 -0.58 -13.36 15.63
N VAL A 36 -0.38 -13.60 14.33
CA VAL A 36 -1.46 -14.01 13.44
C VAL A 36 -1.04 -15.21 12.60
N PRO A 37 -1.98 -16.13 12.29
CA PRO A 37 -1.75 -17.17 11.30
C PRO A 37 -1.63 -16.56 9.91
N CYS A 38 -1.30 -17.37 8.92
CA CYS A 38 -1.24 -16.92 7.52
C CYS A 38 -2.57 -16.28 7.09
N PRO A 39 -2.59 -15.00 6.67
CA PRO A 39 -3.83 -14.31 6.31
C PRO A 39 -4.47 -14.83 5.02
N ALA A 40 -3.72 -15.59 4.20
CA ALA A 40 -4.22 -16.13 2.94
C ALA A 40 -4.87 -17.50 3.09
N CYS A 41 -4.29 -18.43 3.89
CA CYS A 41 -4.78 -19.80 4.02
C CYS A 41 -5.04 -20.24 5.46
N ASN A 42 -4.88 -19.33 6.43
CA ASN A 42 -5.07 -19.56 7.86
C ASN A 42 -4.15 -20.66 8.46
N SER A 43 -3.10 -21.08 7.75
CA SER A 43 -2.13 -22.05 8.25
C SER A 43 -1.27 -21.44 9.37
N LYS A 44 -0.93 -22.28 10.36
CA LYS A 44 0.03 -21.99 11.42
C LYS A 44 1.44 -22.47 11.10
N LYS A 45 1.65 -23.14 9.96
CA LYS A 45 2.96 -23.60 9.50
C LYS A 45 3.70 -22.42 8.85
N ILE A 46 4.39 -21.67 9.65
CA ILE A 46 5.09 -20.43 9.29
C ILE A 46 6.55 -20.48 9.71
N THR A 47 7.41 -19.91 8.90
CA THR A 47 8.84 -19.75 9.15
C THR A 47 9.23 -18.28 9.16
N GLU A 48 10.34 -17.94 9.82
CA GLU A 48 10.88 -16.59 9.75
C GLU A 48 11.48 -16.35 8.36
N ALA A 49 11.17 -15.20 7.76
CA ALA A 49 11.72 -14.81 6.47
C ALA A 49 12.86 -13.79 6.65
N PHE A 50 12.53 -12.60 7.14
CA PHE A 50 13.49 -11.52 7.42
C PHE A 50 12.88 -10.46 8.34
N THR A 51 13.73 -9.53 8.80
CA THR A 51 13.30 -8.34 9.54
C THR A 51 13.60 -7.10 8.72
N LYS A 52 12.62 -6.18 8.62
CA LYS A 52 12.77 -4.89 7.97
C LYS A 52 12.10 -3.79 8.79
N ASN A 53 12.80 -2.70 9.04
CA ASN A 53 12.28 -1.58 9.85
C ASN A 53 11.69 -2.03 11.20
N GLN A 54 12.37 -2.93 11.90
CA GLN A 54 11.96 -3.56 13.17
C GLN A 54 10.79 -4.55 13.06
N PHE A 55 10.14 -4.69 11.90
CA PHE A 55 9.04 -5.62 11.68
C PHE A 55 9.54 -6.99 11.21
N LYS A 56 9.03 -8.06 11.82
CA LYS A 56 9.34 -9.45 11.48
C LYS A 56 8.40 -9.95 10.39
N TYR A 57 8.97 -10.37 9.27
CA TYR A 57 8.23 -10.97 8.18
C TYR A 57 8.31 -12.49 8.28
N LYS A 58 7.19 -13.15 8.04
CA LYS A 58 7.02 -14.60 8.08
C LYS A 58 6.60 -15.11 6.70
N LEU A 59 7.05 -16.32 6.37
CA LEU A 59 6.67 -17.05 5.17
C LEU A 59 5.77 -18.21 5.55
N CYS A 60 4.63 -18.34 4.90
CA CYS A 60 3.77 -19.52 5.05
C CYS A 60 4.33 -20.70 4.27
N SER A 61 4.52 -21.85 4.94
CA SER A 61 5.01 -23.07 4.29
C SER A 61 3.97 -23.80 3.43
N GLU A 62 2.69 -23.43 3.52
CA GLU A 62 1.60 -24.07 2.76
C GLU A 62 1.26 -23.32 1.47
N CYS A 63 1.25 -21.98 1.49
CA CYS A 63 0.85 -21.17 0.34
C CYS A 63 1.87 -20.12 -0.08
N GLU A 64 3.06 -20.14 0.50
CA GLU A 64 4.19 -19.26 0.20
C GLU A 64 3.89 -17.75 0.36
N SER A 65 2.81 -17.40 1.05
CA SER A 65 2.48 -16.01 1.34
C SER A 65 3.46 -15.41 2.33
N LEU A 66 4.01 -14.24 1.99
CA LEU A 66 4.84 -13.43 2.87
C LEU A 66 3.95 -12.42 3.61
N PHE A 67 4.07 -12.36 4.95
CA PHE A 67 3.24 -11.49 5.76
C PHE A 67 3.96 -11.06 7.05
N LEU A 68 3.41 -10.03 7.72
CA LEU A 68 3.92 -9.51 8.97
C LEU A 68 3.28 -10.25 10.15
N SER A 69 4.13 -10.83 11.03
CA SER A 69 3.69 -11.41 12.30
C SER A 69 4.89 -11.50 13.28
N PRO A 70 4.78 -10.98 14.52
CA PRO A 70 3.63 -10.24 15.03
C PRO A 70 3.40 -8.92 14.29
N ARG A 71 2.18 -8.43 14.28
CA ARG A 71 1.81 -7.17 13.64
C ARG A 71 1.17 -6.18 14.61
N PRO A 72 1.24 -4.88 14.36
CA PRO A 72 0.54 -3.88 15.17
C PRO A 72 -0.95 -4.21 15.33
N SER A 73 -1.51 -3.88 16.49
CA SER A 73 -2.94 -4.03 16.73
C SER A 73 -3.75 -3.10 15.83
N GLN A 74 -5.05 -3.37 15.73
CA GLN A 74 -5.95 -2.51 14.94
C GLN A 74 -5.98 -1.07 15.48
N GLU A 75 -5.87 -0.89 16.80
CA GLU A 75 -5.83 0.41 17.45
C GLU A 75 -4.55 1.17 17.11
N MET A 76 -3.39 0.52 17.11
CA MET A 76 -2.13 1.12 16.68
C MET A 76 -2.18 1.57 15.23
N TYR A 77 -2.77 0.77 14.33
CA TYR A 77 -2.98 1.20 12.95
C TYR A 77 -3.94 2.39 12.84
N ALA A 78 -5.04 2.38 13.59
CA ALA A 78 -5.99 3.49 13.59
C ALA A 78 -5.34 4.79 14.06
N ASP A 79 -4.51 4.73 15.10
CA ASP A 79 -3.76 5.86 15.60
C ASP A 79 -2.72 6.36 14.60
N PHE A 80 -1.93 5.45 14.02
CA PHE A 80 -0.99 5.77 12.96
C PHE A 80 -1.67 6.47 11.78
N TYR A 81 -2.74 5.92 11.21
CA TYR A 81 -3.42 6.55 10.08
C TYR A 81 -4.06 7.89 10.40
N ARG A 82 -4.40 8.14 11.66
CA ARG A 82 -5.00 9.38 12.12
C ARG A 82 -3.97 10.49 12.36
N HIS A 83 -2.79 10.14 12.84
CA HIS A 83 -1.82 11.12 13.35
C HIS A 83 -0.45 11.09 12.67
N SER A 84 -0.22 10.20 11.71
CA SER A 84 1.07 10.04 11.03
C SER A 84 1.41 11.22 10.13
N ASP A 85 2.61 11.76 10.29
CA ASP A 85 3.16 12.82 9.45
C ASP A 85 3.40 12.34 8.02
N SER A 86 3.85 11.10 7.83
CA SER A 86 4.12 10.55 6.50
C SER A 86 2.83 10.33 5.70
N VAL A 87 1.75 9.88 6.34
CA VAL A 87 0.44 9.72 5.69
C VAL A 87 -0.14 11.09 5.33
N SER A 88 -0.08 12.05 6.24
CA SER A 88 -0.51 13.43 5.99
C SER A 88 0.26 14.05 4.82
N PHE A 89 1.60 13.99 4.85
CA PHE A 89 2.46 14.50 3.79
C PHE A 89 2.17 13.84 2.44
N TRP A 90 1.97 12.52 2.42
CA TRP A 90 1.65 11.78 1.19
C TRP A 90 0.33 12.22 0.58
N SER A 91 -0.72 12.37 1.40
CA SER A 91 -2.05 12.73 0.94
C SER A 91 -2.19 14.18 0.51
N THR A 92 -1.49 15.10 1.15
CA THR A 92 -1.57 16.54 0.88
C THR A 92 -0.50 17.01 -0.11
N ASP A 93 0.77 16.97 0.31
CA ASP A 93 1.86 17.60 -0.43
C ASP A 93 2.32 16.77 -1.62
N PHE A 94 2.57 15.48 -1.39
CA PHE A 94 3.11 14.59 -2.42
C PHE A 94 2.11 14.41 -3.57
N TYR A 95 0.86 14.08 -3.24
CA TYR A 95 -0.19 13.92 -4.25
C TYR A 95 -0.48 15.22 -4.99
N LYS A 96 -0.58 16.33 -4.29
CA LYS A 96 -0.86 17.65 -4.88
C LYS A 96 0.22 18.04 -5.89
N GLN A 97 1.50 17.90 -5.52
CA GLN A 97 2.62 18.28 -6.39
C GLN A 97 2.82 17.32 -7.57
N THR A 98 2.38 16.08 -7.47
CA THR A 98 2.51 15.07 -8.55
C THR A 98 1.22 14.82 -9.32
N ALA A 99 0.12 15.47 -8.98
CA ALA A 99 -1.22 15.21 -9.52
C ALA A 99 -1.25 15.28 -11.04
N GLU A 100 -0.71 16.36 -11.63
CA GLU A 100 -0.76 16.57 -13.07
C GLU A 100 0.11 15.56 -13.84
N ALA A 101 1.32 15.29 -13.36
CA ALA A 101 2.18 14.29 -13.95
C ALA A 101 1.56 12.89 -13.89
N ARG A 102 0.93 12.54 -12.77
CA ARG A 102 0.21 11.27 -12.62
C ARG A 102 -1.02 11.19 -13.51
N ARG A 103 -1.79 12.28 -13.62
CA ARG A 103 -2.95 12.37 -14.50
C ARG A 103 -2.56 12.07 -15.94
N LEU A 104 -1.54 12.75 -16.44
CA LEU A 104 -1.12 12.62 -17.83
C LEU A 104 -0.40 11.29 -18.14
N LYS A 105 0.45 10.82 -17.22
CA LYS A 105 1.36 9.69 -17.50
C LYS A 105 0.85 8.33 -17.00
N ILE A 106 -0.07 8.33 -16.05
CA ILE A 106 -0.61 7.09 -15.49
C ILE A 106 -2.10 6.95 -15.76
N TYR A 107 -2.91 7.90 -15.26
CA TYR A 107 -4.36 7.71 -15.23
C TYR A 107 -4.99 7.84 -16.62
N ARG A 108 -4.62 8.86 -17.37
CA ARG A 108 -5.13 9.07 -18.72
C ARG A 108 -4.82 7.89 -19.65
N PRO A 109 -3.58 7.38 -19.79
CA PRO A 109 -3.29 6.22 -20.63
C PRO A 109 -4.04 4.95 -20.21
N ARG A 110 -4.26 4.77 -18.89
CA ARG A 110 -5.04 3.63 -18.37
C ARG A 110 -6.52 3.76 -18.73
N ALA A 111 -7.09 4.94 -18.56
CA ALA A 111 -8.48 5.21 -18.93
C ALA A 111 -8.71 5.04 -20.44
N GLU A 112 -7.83 5.59 -21.28
CA GLU A 112 -7.88 5.43 -22.73
C GLU A 112 -7.78 3.96 -23.16
N ARG A 113 -6.94 3.17 -22.48
CA ARG A 113 -6.85 1.72 -22.72
C ARG A 113 -8.13 1.00 -22.34
N ALA A 114 -8.72 1.30 -21.20
CA ALA A 114 -9.97 0.70 -20.74
C ALA A 114 -11.12 1.03 -21.72
N VAL A 115 -11.24 2.29 -22.13
CA VAL A 115 -12.24 2.72 -23.12
C VAL A 115 -12.04 2.00 -24.45
N ARG A 116 -10.80 1.83 -24.91
CA ARG A 116 -10.48 1.10 -26.14
C ARG A 116 -10.93 -0.36 -26.06
N TRP A 117 -10.63 -1.04 -24.93
CA TRP A 117 -11.06 -2.42 -24.72
C TRP A 117 -12.59 -2.57 -24.72
N ILE A 118 -13.30 -1.68 -24.03
CA ILE A 118 -14.77 -1.68 -24.02
C ILE A 118 -15.33 -1.52 -25.43
N ARG A 119 -14.75 -0.62 -26.23
CA ARG A 119 -15.19 -0.43 -27.63
C ARG A 119 -14.87 -1.62 -28.53
N GLN A 120 -13.73 -2.29 -28.33
CA GLN A 120 -13.31 -3.43 -29.14
C GLN A 120 -14.02 -4.73 -28.76
N SER A 121 -14.41 -4.92 -27.50
CA SER A 121 -15.07 -6.12 -27.03
C SER A 121 -16.56 -6.20 -27.38
N ASN A 122 -17.10 -5.24 -28.14
CA ASN A 122 -18.54 -5.19 -28.49
C ASN A 122 -19.44 -5.47 -27.26
N ILE A 123 -19.06 -5.00 -26.10
CA ILE A 123 -19.97 -4.89 -24.98
C ILE A 123 -20.90 -3.72 -25.37
N SER A 124 -21.75 -3.97 -26.39
CA SER A 124 -22.94 -3.22 -26.62
C SER A 124 -23.71 -3.31 -25.31
N SER A 125 -24.07 -2.17 -24.79
CA SER A 125 -25.04 -2.02 -23.71
C SER A 125 -26.41 -2.48 -24.18
N GLU A 126 -26.52 -3.70 -24.66
CA GLU A 126 -27.77 -4.38 -24.86
C GLU A 126 -28.17 -5.08 -23.57
N LYS A 127 -29.02 -4.28 -22.86
CA LYS A 127 -30.18 -4.83 -22.18
C LYS A 127 -30.01 -6.22 -21.56
N ASN A 128 -29.51 -6.26 -20.33
CA ASN A 128 -30.09 -7.17 -19.33
C ASN A 128 -29.69 -6.73 -17.93
N THR A 129 -30.24 -5.63 -17.48
CA THR A 129 -30.40 -5.37 -16.07
C THR A 129 -31.88 -5.54 -15.76
N ARG A 130 -32.28 -6.80 -15.59
CA ARG A 130 -33.42 -7.12 -14.75
C ARG A 130 -32.85 -7.39 -13.36
N PHE A 131 -33.07 -6.47 -12.49
CA PHE A 131 -33.14 -6.68 -11.05
C PHE A 131 -34.56 -6.36 -10.63
#